data_bd5b123cbfecbb49dc6dcf6fc40ebdf6
#
_entry.id   bd5b123cbfecbb49dc6dcf6fc40ebdf6
#
_cell.length_a   1.000
_cell.length_b   1.000
_cell.length_c   1.000
_cell.angle_alpha   90.00
_cell.angle_beta   90.00
_cell.angle_gamma   90.00
#
_symmetry.space_group_name_H-M   'P 1'
#
loop_
_entity.id
_entity.type
_entity.pdbx_description
1 polymer ?
#
loop_
_entity_poly.entity_id
_entity_poly.type
_entity_poly.pdbx_seq_one_letter_code
_entity_poly.pdbx_strand_id
1 'polypeptide(L)'
;MPTGAVHIELHHRAGRAMEARVVSARPEAARALLGKTPEQVLSSVPLLFTLCGNAQAYAALLACRAALGMAAEPEADAARDLLVQQETLREHAWRILLDWPGLVGLEPDKKDVAALLKFDALFKRHLFQGGEAYRLDSRLDIDAMPFTRLTAELEALIDAAIFKGRLAGFRMITGETQLLDWLRQNDALPASLLSDLYNRNWTAIGQNDIACLPELEAEALNRQMRNEDLTAFCRTPCWLGRCFESTPLARQRSHPLIAGLQNRYGNSLMVRFLVCLLEVAAITRRLSRFDGQKVKQIFTPGIGGIGLAQVQAARGLLIHRLELRHGRVYDYRIVAPTEWNFHPEGAVAQGLKRLEAEDPNALRRQAELLINAVDPCVRYNLTLTDSDSETKNYA
;
A
#
# COMPACT_ATOMS: atom_id res chain seq x y z
N MET A 1 21.86 1.85 6.39
CA MET A 1 20.90 2.31 7.39
C MET A 1 20.23 1.09 8.00
N PRO A 2 19.86 1.06 9.31
CA PRO A 2 19.09 -0.05 9.85
C PRO A 2 17.77 -0.13 9.10
N THR A 3 17.54 -1.22 8.40
CA THR A 3 16.27 -1.50 7.75
C THR A 3 15.26 -1.77 8.86
N GLY A 4 14.21 -0.96 8.98
CA GLY A 4 13.11 -1.23 9.90
C GLY A 4 12.47 -2.59 9.64
N ALA A 5 11.86 -3.16 10.65
CA ALA A 5 11.12 -4.42 10.53
C ALA A 5 9.80 -4.34 11.31
N VAL A 6 8.83 -5.15 10.93
CA VAL A 6 7.65 -5.46 11.72
C VAL A 6 7.92 -6.79 12.44
N HIS A 7 7.87 -6.78 13.76
CA HIS A 7 7.98 -7.96 14.61
C HIS A 7 6.59 -8.44 15.00
N ILE A 8 6.33 -9.72 14.75
CA ILE A 8 5.04 -10.35 15.00
C ILE A 8 5.31 -11.60 15.85
N GLU A 9 4.75 -11.62 17.05
CA GLU A 9 4.75 -12.75 17.97
C GLU A 9 3.34 -13.31 18.03
N LEU A 10 3.18 -14.59 17.71
CA LEU A 10 1.90 -15.29 17.74
C LEU A 10 1.99 -16.44 18.77
N HIS A 11 1.33 -16.25 19.91
CA HIS A 11 1.19 -17.30 20.92
C HIS A 11 0.00 -18.17 20.55
N HIS A 12 0.20 -19.49 20.59
CA HIS A 12 -0.84 -20.47 20.25
C HIS A 12 -0.90 -21.62 21.22
N ARG A 13 -2.03 -22.29 21.24
CA ARG A 13 -2.24 -23.56 21.93
C ARG A 13 -2.95 -24.53 20.98
N ALA A 14 -2.34 -25.68 20.73
CA ALA A 14 -2.90 -26.71 19.85
C ALA A 14 -3.41 -26.16 18.50
N GLY A 15 -2.63 -25.30 17.83
CA GLY A 15 -3.00 -24.75 16.53
C GLY A 15 -3.99 -23.56 16.56
N ARG A 16 -4.48 -23.17 17.73
CA ARG A 16 -5.35 -22.00 17.90
C ARG A 16 -4.55 -20.80 18.41
N ALA A 17 -4.62 -19.67 17.70
CA ALA A 17 -4.01 -18.43 18.15
C ALA A 17 -4.70 -17.92 19.44
N MET A 18 -3.89 -17.55 20.44
CA MET A 18 -4.35 -17.02 21.71
C MET A 18 -4.08 -15.53 21.84
N GLU A 19 -2.88 -15.11 21.41
CA GLU A 19 -2.44 -13.74 21.46
C GLU A 19 -1.58 -13.43 20.22
N ALA A 20 -1.69 -12.23 19.69
CA ALA A 20 -0.82 -11.71 18.65
C ALA A 20 -0.29 -10.34 19.06
N ARG A 21 1.04 -10.20 19.07
CA ARG A 21 1.73 -8.95 19.32
C ARG A 21 2.37 -8.47 18.05
N VAL A 22 2.04 -7.26 17.63
CA VAL A 22 2.59 -6.61 16.43
C VAL A 22 3.32 -5.35 16.85
N VAL A 23 4.60 -5.25 16.49
CA VAL A 23 5.44 -4.10 16.81
C VAL A 23 6.17 -3.64 15.57
N SER A 24 5.94 -2.38 15.16
CA SER A 24 6.69 -1.74 14.08
C SER A 24 7.95 -1.09 14.64
N ALA A 25 9.14 -1.57 14.23
CA ALA A 25 10.45 -1.06 14.63
C ALA A 25 11.08 -0.23 13.49
N ARG A 26 10.32 0.74 12.95
CA ARG A 26 10.80 1.60 11.86
C ARG A 26 11.58 2.80 12.38
N PRO A 27 12.76 3.11 11.79
CA PRO A 27 13.48 4.31 12.14
C PRO A 27 12.72 5.57 11.70
N GLU A 28 12.83 6.64 12.49
CA GLU A 28 12.24 7.95 12.16
C GLU A 28 13.07 8.66 11.05
N ALA A 29 13.01 8.15 9.81
CA ALA A 29 13.79 8.68 8.70
C ALA A 29 13.50 10.18 8.42
N ALA A 30 12.31 10.66 8.77
CA ALA A 30 11.93 12.07 8.66
C ALA A 30 12.84 13.03 9.47
N ARG A 31 13.51 12.55 10.51
CA ARG A 31 14.49 13.37 11.27
C ARG A 31 15.66 13.88 10.41
N ALA A 32 16.03 13.12 9.37
CA ALA A 32 17.09 13.53 8.44
C ALA A 32 16.68 14.76 7.58
N LEU A 33 15.42 15.16 7.62
CA LEU A 33 14.88 16.30 6.88
C LEU A 33 14.89 17.61 7.71
N LEU A 34 15.11 17.55 9.03
CA LEU A 34 15.14 18.72 9.89
C LEU A 34 16.28 19.69 9.49
N GLY A 35 15.99 20.99 9.52
CA GLY A 35 16.92 22.06 9.15
C GLY A 35 17.12 22.23 7.64
N LYS A 36 16.59 21.35 6.79
CA LYS A 36 16.69 21.45 5.32
C LYS A 36 15.74 22.50 4.76
N THR A 37 16.08 23.05 3.59
CA THR A 37 15.12 23.84 2.79
C THR A 37 14.14 22.92 2.08
N PRO A 38 12.97 23.42 1.60
CA PRO A 38 12.03 22.62 0.82
C PRO A 38 12.68 21.90 -0.37
N GLU A 39 13.57 22.55 -1.11
CA GLU A 39 14.28 21.96 -2.26
C GLU A 39 15.19 20.80 -1.81
N GLN A 40 15.87 20.96 -0.68
CA GLN A 40 16.70 19.91 -0.09
C GLN A 40 15.85 18.76 0.44
N VAL A 41 14.64 19.00 0.94
CA VAL A 41 13.67 17.96 1.30
C VAL A 41 13.30 17.14 0.07
N LEU A 42 12.88 17.81 -1.01
CA LEU A 42 12.44 17.17 -2.24
C LEU A 42 13.54 16.33 -2.91
N SER A 43 14.79 16.76 -2.82
CA SER A 43 15.93 15.96 -3.32
C SER A 43 16.31 14.80 -2.38
N SER A 44 16.04 14.91 -1.08
CA SER A 44 16.41 13.90 -0.08
C SER A 44 15.38 12.77 0.06
N VAL A 45 14.08 13.06 -0.06
CA VAL A 45 13.00 12.10 0.18
C VAL A 45 13.08 10.85 -0.72
N PRO A 46 13.31 10.94 -2.05
CA PRO A 46 13.45 9.76 -2.89
C PRO A 46 14.64 8.86 -2.53
N LEU A 47 15.67 9.43 -1.92
CA LEU A 47 16.85 8.68 -1.47
C LEU A 47 16.60 7.95 -0.14
N LEU A 48 15.71 8.47 0.70
CA LEU A 48 15.34 7.86 1.98
C LEU A 48 14.30 6.74 1.84
N PHE A 49 13.43 6.83 0.82
CA PHE A 49 12.28 5.94 0.64
C PHE A 49 12.26 5.32 -0.76
N THR A 50 13.00 4.24 -0.95
CA THR A 50 13.22 3.64 -2.29
C THR A 50 12.05 2.80 -2.82
N LEU A 51 11.25 2.17 -1.95
CA LEU A 51 10.14 1.30 -2.38
C LEU A 51 8.92 2.10 -2.86
N CYS A 52 8.57 3.18 -2.18
CA CYS A 52 7.43 4.05 -2.50
C CYS A 52 7.89 5.48 -2.84
N GLY A 53 8.94 5.59 -3.65
CA GLY A 53 9.64 6.84 -3.94
C GLY A 53 8.75 7.91 -4.59
N ASN A 54 7.86 7.53 -5.51
CA ASN A 54 6.95 8.46 -6.15
C ASN A 54 5.89 8.98 -5.18
N ALA A 55 5.26 8.10 -4.40
CA ALA A 55 4.26 8.49 -3.41
C ALA A 55 4.86 9.40 -2.34
N GLN A 56 6.05 9.07 -1.83
CA GLN A 56 6.77 9.86 -0.84
C GLN A 56 7.20 11.24 -1.38
N ALA A 57 7.75 11.27 -2.60
CA ALA A 57 8.16 12.51 -3.25
C ALA A 57 6.96 13.41 -3.54
N TYR A 58 5.85 12.84 -3.99
CA TYR A 58 4.64 13.60 -4.25
C TYR A 58 4.02 14.16 -2.96
N ALA A 59 3.91 13.33 -1.91
CA ALA A 59 3.44 13.81 -0.60
C ALA A 59 4.33 14.91 -0.03
N ALA A 60 5.66 14.79 -0.16
CA ALA A 60 6.61 15.82 0.27
C ALA A 60 6.42 17.12 -0.54
N LEU A 61 6.25 17.04 -1.87
CA LEU A 61 6.03 18.19 -2.73
C LEU A 61 4.74 18.93 -2.35
N LEU A 62 3.64 18.21 -2.20
CA LEU A 62 2.36 18.79 -1.80
C LEU A 62 2.45 19.46 -0.42
N ALA A 63 3.10 18.82 0.55
CA ALA A 63 3.29 19.39 1.88
C ALA A 63 4.20 20.63 1.85
N CYS A 64 5.29 20.62 1.08
CA CYS A 64 6.17 21.79 0.91
C CYS A 64 5.42 22.96 0.24
N ARG A 65 4.68 22.69 -0.85
CA ARG A 65 3.89 23.72 -1.54
C ARG A 65 2.82 24.32 -0.62
N ALA A 66 2.12 23.48 0.14
CA ALA A 66 1.15 23.94 1.11
C ALA A 66 1.79 24.85 2.17
N ALA A 67 2.93 24.47 2.76
CA ALA A 67 3.64 25.27 3.76
C ALA A 67 4.18 26.59 3.20
N LEU A 68 4.54 26.63 1.91
CA LEU A 68 5.00 27.83 1.20
C LEU A 68 3.84 28.72 0.69
N GLY A 69 2.57 28.26 0.83
CA GLY A 69 1.42 28.99 0.29
C GLY A 69 1.37 29.04 -1.25
N MET A 70 1.99 28.06 -1.92
CA MET A 70 2.01 27.99 -3.37
C MET A 70 0.64 27.53 -3.93
N ALA A 71 0.31 28.01 -5.12
CA ALA A 71 -0.91 27.63 -5.81
C ALA A 71 -0.90 26.14 -6.24
N ALA A 72 -2.10 25.55 -6.38
CA ALA A 72 -2.27 24.23 -6.94
C ALA A 72 -1.88 24.19 -8.43
N GLU A 73 -1.39 23.03 -8.89
CA GLU A 73 -1.04 22.75 -10.30
C GLU A 73 -1.84 21.53 -10.80
N PRO A 74 -3.16 21.66 -11.04
CA PRO A 74 -4.04 20.53 -11.21
C PRO A 74 -3.62 19.54 -12.30
N GLU A 75 -3.09 20.02 -13.42
CA GLU A 75 -2.65 19.17 -14.55
C GLU A 75 -1.35 18.43 -14.20
N ALA A 76 -0.36 19.14 -13.63
CA ALA A 76 0.89 18.53 -13.19
C ALA A 76 0.65 17.58 -12.02
N ASP A 77 -0.27 17.90 -11.13
CA ASP A 77 -0.64 17.04 -10.01
C ASP A 77 -1.40 15.79 -10.47
N ALA A 78 -2.22 15.88 -11.54
CA ALA A 78 -2.82 14.69 -12.16
C ALA A 78 -1.75 13.77 -12.77
N ALA A 79 -0.73 14.33 -13.42
CA ALA A 79 0.39 13.54 -13.94
C ALA A 79 1.25 12.91 -12.81
N ARG A 80 1.45 13.62 -11.68
CA ARG A 80 2.14 13.07 -10.51
C ARG A 80 1.35 11.95 -9.85
N ASP A 81 0.03 12.09 -9.74
CA ASP A 81 -0.85 11.02 -9.24
C ASP A 81 -0.77 9.78 -10.15
N LEU A 82 -0.70 9.97 -11.45
CA LEU A 82 -0.51 8.88 -12.40
C LEU A 82 0.83 8.15 -12.20
N LEU A 83 1.92 8.87 -11.87
CA LEU A 83 3.20 8.25 -11.49
C LEU A 83 3.08 7.44 -10.20
N VAL A 84 2.29 7.90 -9.22
CA VAL A 84 2.00 7.14 -7.99
C VAL A 84 1.15 5.90 -8.30
N GLN A 85 0.20 5.99 -9.21
CA GLN A 85 -0.59 4.83 -9.64
C GLN A 85 0.28 3.82 -10.39
N GLN A 86 1.19 4.26 -11.26
CA GLN A 86 2.15 3.38 -11.93
C GLN A 86 3.07 2.68 -10.91
N GLU A 87 3.55 3.40 -9.88
CA GLU A 87 4.30 2.82 -8.76
C GLU A 87 3.45 1.78 -8.02
N THR A 88 2.17 2.06 -7.76
CA THR A 88 1.23 1.13 -7.11
C THR A 88 1.07 -0.15 -7.93
N LEU A 89 0.90 -0.03 -9.24
CA LEU A 89 0.86 -1.18 -10.16
C LEU A 89 2.15 -2.02 -10.06
N ARG A 90 3.31 -1.37 -10.13
CA ARG A 90 4.61 -2.03 -10.01
C ARG A 90 4.76 -2.76 -8.68
N GLU A 91 4.40 -2.13 -7.57
CA GLU A 91 4.49 -2.74 -6.24
C GLU A 91 3.58 -3.98 -6.10
N HIS A 92 2.33 -3.91 -6.58
CA HIS A 92 1.45 -5.07 -6.60
C HIS A 92 1.95 -6.18 -7.53
N ALA A 93 2.38 -5.82 -8.74
CA ALA A 93 2.95 -6.79 -9.68
C ALA A 93 4.23 -7.45 -9.12
N TRP A 94 5.08 -6.69 -8.44
CA TRP A 94 6.24 -7.22 -7.73
C TRP A 94 5.84 -8.30 -6.72
N ARG A 95 4.83 -8.02 -5.87
CA ARG A 95 4.34 -8.99 -4.89
C ARG A 95 3.77 -10.24 -5.54
N ILE A 96 2.96 -10.06 -6.58
CA ILE A 96 2.35 -11.16 -7.32
C ILE A 96 3.41 -12.04 -7.98
N LEU A 97 4.46 -11.48 -8.56
CA LEU A 97 5.46 -12.22 -9.32
C LEU A 97 6.60 -12.80 -8.48
N LEU A 98 6.95 -12.18 -7.34
CA LEU A 98 8.08 -12.61 -6.51
C LEU A 98 7.69 -13.26 -5.18
N ASP A 99 6.65 -12.76 -4.51
CA ASP A 99 6.32 -13.22 -3.16
C ASP A 99 5.22 -14.28 -3.16
N TRP A 100 4.17 -14.10 -3.99
CA TRP A 100 3.07 -15.06 -4.05
C TRP A 100 3.48 -16.46 -4.57
N PRO A 101 4.46 -16.62 -5.48
CA PRO A 101 4.92 -17.96 -5.86
C PRO A 101 5.29 -18.82 -4.67
N GLY A 102 6.05 -18.28 -3.70
CA GLY A 102 6.41 -18.99 -2.48
C GLY A 102 5.20 -19.44 -1.63
N LEU A 103 4.07 -18.71 -1.70
CA LEU A 103 2.84 -19.07 -0.99
C LEU A 103 2.16 -20.33 -1.56
N VAL A 104 2.46 -20.69 -2.79
CA VAL A 104 1.91 -21.87 -3.48
C VAL A 104 2.99 -22.88 -3.91
N GLY A 105 4.22 -22.72 -3.43
CA GLY A 105 5.32 -23.64 -3.69
C GLY A 105 5.90 -23.54 -5.11
N LEU A 106 5.81 -22.37 -5.74
CA LEU A 106 6.35 -22.08 -7.07
C LEU A 106 7.57 -21.14 -6.98
N GLU A 107 8.39 -21.13 -8.04
CA GLU A 107 9.55 -20.22 -8.16
C GLU A 107 9.14 -18.82 -8.63
N PRO A 108 9.86 -17.77 -8.17
CA PRO A 108 9.59 -16.39 -8.55
C PRO A 108 9.90 -16.09 -10.02
N ASP A 109 9.11 -15.23 -10.66
CA ASP A 109 9.35 -14.72 -12.01
C ASP A 109 10.18 -13.42 -11.98
N LYS A 110 11.50 -13.55 -11.95
CA LYS A 110 12.44 -12.42 -11.92
C LYS A 110 12.53 -11.67 -13.25
N LYS A 111 12.19 -12.32 -14.37
CA LYS A 111 12.33 -11.74 -15.72
C LYS A 111 11.31 -10.63 -15.94
N ASP A 112 10.05 -10.91 -15.65
CA ASP A 112 8.98 -9.95 -15.88
C ASP A 112 9.04 -8.79 -14.88
N VAL A 113 9.52 -9.03 -13.65
CA VAL A 113 9.82 -7.97 -12.68
C VAL A 113 10.90 -7.01 -13.20
N ALA A 114 11.98 -7.53 -13.78
CA ALA A 114 13.04 -6.68 -14.34
C ALA A 114 12.53 -5.84 -15.53
N ALA A 115 11.58 -6.35 -16.30
CA ALA A 115 10.91 -5.59 -17.35
C ALA A 115 10.05 -4.45 -16.78
N LEU A 116 9.29 -4.70 -15.69
CA LEU A 116 8.45 -3.70 -15.02
C LEU A 116 9.24 -2.51 -14.47
N LEU A 117 10.42 -2.75 -13.91
CA LEU A 117 11.24 -1.69 -13.29
C LEU A 117 11.66 -0.59 -14.28
N LYS A 118 11.71 -0.88 -15.58
CA LYS A 118 12.10 0.10 -16.61
C LYS A 118 11.04 1.18 -16.83
N PHE A 119 9.78 0.91 -16.51
CA PHE A 119 8.67 1.83 -16.78
C PHE A 119 8.72 3.09 -15.92
N ASP A 120 9.21 3.04 -14.67
CA ASP A 120 9.26 4.21 -13.77
C ASP A 120 9.98 5.41 -14.40
N ALA A 121 11.19 5.20 -14.93
CA ALA A 121 11.97 6.26 -15.55
C ALA A 121 11.35 6.75 -16.87
N LEU A 122 10.75 5.83 -17.64
CA LEU A 122 10.10 6.15 -18.90
C LEU A 122 8.86 6.99 -18.70
N PHE A 123 7.98 6.64 -17.73
CA PHE A 123 6.80 7.44 -17.42
C PHE A 123 7.16 8.86 -16.99
N LYS A 124 8.16 9.02 -16.11
CA LYS A 124 8.62 10.36 -15.68
C LYS A 124 9.11 11.18 -16.87
N ARG A 125 9.90 10.58 -17.77
CA ARG A 125 10.47 11.26 -18.94
C ARG A 125 9.41 11.72 -19.92
N HIS A 126 8.33 10.96 -20.13
CA HIS A 126 7.26 11.30 -21.06
C HIS A 126 6.17 12.19 -20.46
N LEU A 127 6.22 12.48 -19.17
CA LEU A 127 5.26 13.37 -18.50
C LEU A 127 5.88 14.70 -18.05
N PHE A 128 7.17 14.71 -17.73
CA PHE A 128 7.84 15.89 -17.17
C PHE A 128 9.15 16.19 -17.88
N GLN A 129 9.42 17.47 -18.10
CA GLN A 129 10.67 17.94 -18.69
C GLN A 129 11.88 17.37 -17.91
N GLY A 130 12.78 16.71 -18.62
CA GLY A 130 13.94 16.04 -18.01
C GLY A 130 13.61 14.90 -17.04
N GLY A 131 12.36 14.48 -16.92
CA GLY A 131 11.91 13.46 -15.95
C GLY A 131 11.81 13.98 -14.50
N GLU A 132 11.93 15.29 -14.29
CA GLU A 132 11.95 15.93 -12.97
C GLU A 132 10.52 16.24 -12.48
N ALA A 133 9.81 15.24 -11.95
CA ALA A 133 8.40 15.35 -11.58
C ALA A 133 8.15 16.05 -10.22
N TYR A 134 9.11 16.02 -9.32
CA TYR A 134 8.89 16.34 -7.89
C TYR A 134 9.75 17.50 -7.37
N ARG A 135 10.04 18.48 -8.22
CA ARG A 135 10.67 19.77 -7.82
C ARG A 135 9.60 20.85 -7.73
N LEU A 136 9.89 21.95 -7.04
CA LEU A 136 8.98 23.12 -6.96
C LEU A 136 8.80 23.80 -8.31
N ASP A 137 9.80 23.71 -9.18
CA ASP A 137 9.85 24.30 -10.53
C ASP A 137 9.64 23.26 -11.65
N SER A 138 9.16 22.05 -11.34
CA SER A 138 8.88 21.00 -12.32
C SER A 138 7.91 21.48 -13.39
N ARG A 139 8.20 21.13 -14.65
CA ARG A 139 7.36 21.49 -15.80
C ARG A 139 6.76 20.23 -16.41
N LEU A 140 5.44 20.25 -16.57
CA LEU A 140 4.71 19.25 -17.33
C LEU A 140 5.09 19.35 -18.80
N ASP A 141 5.43 18.23 -19.44
CA ASP A 141 5.80 18.11 -20.83
C ASP A 141 5.38 16.74 -21.36
N ILE A 142 4.09 16.66 -21.75
CA ILE A 142 3.49 15.39 -22.14
C ILE A 142 3.83 15.07 -23.59
N ASP A 143 4.62 14.04 -23.81
CA ASP A 143 4.88 13.44 -25.10
C ASP A 143 3.81 12.36 -25.39
N ALA A 144 2.70 12.79 -26.00
CA ALA A 144 1.47 11.99 -26.08
C ALA A 144 1.64 10.68 -26.85
N MET A 145 2.36 10.66 -27.97
CA MET A 145 2.50 9.44 -28.80
C MET A 145 3.36 8.37 -28.12
N PRO A 146 4.59 8.66 -27.64
CA PRO A 146 5.37 7.70 -26.86
C PRO A 146 4.67 7.28 -25.57
N PHE A 147 3.96 8.20 -24.89
CA PHE A 147 3.21 7.89 -23.69
C PHE A 147 2.10 6.83 -23.95
N THR A 148 1.30 7.00 -25.01
CA THR A 148 0.27 6.03 -25.40
C THR A 148 0.87 4.66 -25.71
N ARG A 149 1.99 4.62 -26.42
CA ARG A 149 2.70 3.37 -26.70
C ARG A 149 3.22 2.71 -25.43
N LEU A 150 3.82 3.49 -24.52
CA LEU A 150 4.34 3.03 -23.25
C LEU A 150 3.25 2.39 -22.38
N THR A 151 2.07 3.02 -22.31
CA THR A 151 0.93 2.45 -21.54
C THR A 151 0.43 1.14 -22.13
N ALA A 152 0.38 1.02 -23.48
CA ALA A 152 0.00 -0.22 -24.15
C ALA A 152 1.02 -1.34 -23.94
N GLU A 153 2.32 -1.03 -23.98
CA GLU A 153 3.40 -1.99 -23.68
C GLU A 153 3.32 -2.48 -22.24
N LEU A 154 3.05 -1.59 -21.27
CA LEU A 154 2.86 -1.96 -19.87
C LEU A 154 1.63 -2.85 -19.69
N GLU A 155 0.49 -2.52 -20.29
CA GLU A 155 -0.72 -3.33 -20.21
C GLU A 155 -0.50 -4.73 -20.79
N ALA A 156 0.17 -4.84 -21.95
CA ALA A 156 0.50 -6.12 -22.56
C ALA A 156 1.43 -6.97 -21.66
N LEU A 157 2.43 -6.36 -21.04
CA LEU A 157 3.30 -7.04 -20.08
C LEU A 157 2.51 -7.57 -18.86
N ILE A 158 1.65 -6.74 -18.27
CA ILE A 158 0.82 -7.11 -17.11
C ILE A 158 -0.17 -8.23 -17.50
N ASP A 159 -0.81 -8.14 -18.65
CA ASP A 159 -1.73 -9.18 -19.12
C ASP A 159 -1.00 -10.51 -19.32
N ALA A 160 0.14 -10.50 -19.95
CA ALA A 160 0.93 -11.73 -20.16
C ALA A 160 1.48 -12.31 -18.84
N ALA A 161 2.08 -11.50 -17.99
CA ALA A 161 2.78 -11.94 -16.79
C ALA A 161 1.82 -12.38 -15.65
N ILE A 162 0.73 -11.63 -15.42
CA ILE A 162 -0.16 -11.82 -14.27
C ILE A 162 -1.47 -12.51 -14.65
N PHE A 163 -2.05 -12.19 -15.83
CA PHE A 163 -3.38 -12.67 -16.20
C PHE A 163 -3.36 -13.72 -17.31
N LYS A 164 -2.20 -14.04 -17.90
CA LYS A 164 -2.06 -15.03 -18.99
C LYS A 164 -3.00 -14.75 -20.19
N GLY A 165 -3.09 -13.49 -20.62
CA GLY A 165 -3.97 -13.05 -21.70
C GLY A 165 -5.45 -12.91 -21.32
N ARG A 166 -5.80 -12.95 -20.03
CA ARG A 166 -7.19 -12.92 -19.56
C ARG A 166 -7.56 -11.66 -18.77
N LEU A 167 -6.76 -10.60 -18.86
CA LEU A 167 -7.00 -9.32 -18.17
C LEU A 167 -8.36 -8.71 -18.57
N ALA A 168 -8.70 -8.74 -19.86
CA ALA A 168 -9.98 -8.22 -20.34
C ALA A 168 -11.18 -8.94 -19.70
N GLY A 169 -11.13 -10.28 -19.61
CA GLY A 169 -12.14 -11.09 -18.95
C GLY A 169 -12.19 -10.84 -17.44
N PHE A 170 -11.04 -10.68 -16.77
CA PHE A 170 -10.96 -10.37 -15.34
C PHE A 170 -11.63 -9.02 -15.00
N ARG A 171 -11.45 -8.01 -15.85
CA ARG A 171 -12.09 -6.69 -15.70
C ARG A 171 -13.61 -6.70 -15.73
N MET A 172 -14.22 -7.75 -16.23
CA MET A 172 -15.69 -7.90 -16.35
C MET A 172 -16.31 -8.61 -15.15
N ILE A 173 -15.50 -9.12 -14.23
CA ILE A 173 -15.99 -9.88 -13.06
C ILE A 173 -16.61 -8.90 -12.06
N THR A 174 -17.89 -9.11 -11.78
CA THR A 174 -18.67 -8.32 -10.82
C THR A 174 -19.27 -9.15 -9.68
N GLY A 175 -19.15 -10.50 -9.74
CA GLY A 175 -19.70 -11.41 -8.74
C GLY A 175 -18.88 -12.68 -8.60
N GLU A 176 -19.12 -13.41 -7.50
CA GLU A 176 -18.36 -14.61 -7.13
C GLU A 176 -18.49 -15.75 -8.15
N THR A 177 -19.66 -15.94 -8.75
CA THR A 177 -19.84 -16.98 -9.79
C THR A 177 -18.91 -16.74 -10.97
N GLN A 178 -18.84 -15.50 -11.48
CA GLN A 178 -17.93 -15.13 -12.55
C GLN A 178 -16.45 -15.31 -12.15
N LEU A 179 -16.11 -14.99 -10.88
CA LEU A 179 -14.78 -15.24 -10.35
C LEU A 179 -14.44 -16.73 -10.39
N LEU A 180 -15.32 -17.60 -9.91
CA LEU A 180 -15.12 -19.05 -9.92
C LEU A 180 -14.97 -19.60 -11.35
N ASP A 181 -15.72 -19.08 -12.32
CA ASP A 181 -15.57 -19.43 -13.73
C ASP A 181 -14.20 -19.00 -14.28
N TRP A 182 -13.76 -17.79 -13.94
CA TRP A 182 -12.46 -17.28 -14.33
C TRP A 182 -11.32 -18.13 -13.72
N LEU A 183 -11.42 -18.49 -12.43
CA LEU A 183 -10.45 -19.34 -11.74
C LEU A 183 -10.32 -20.72 -12.41
N ARG A 184 -11.45 -21.36 -12.77
CA ARG A 184 -11.45 -22.68 -13.42
C ARG A 184 -10.81 -22.66 -14.81
N GLN A 185 -10.86 -21.54 -15.50
CA GLN A 185 -10.38 -21.38 -16.88
C GLN A 185 -8.97 -20.77 -16.96
N ASN A 186 -8.31 -20.50 -15.83
CA ASN A 186 -7.05 -19.78 -15.79
C ASN A 186 -6.02 -20.50 -14.90
N ASP A 187 -4.84 -20.75 -15.47
CA ASP A 187 -3.68 -21.36 -14.80
C ASP A 187 -2.64 -20.32 -14.33
N ALA A 188 -2.96 -19.03 -14.38
CA ALA A 188 -2.10 -17.98 -13.85
C ALA A 188 -1.89 -18.14 -12.34
N LEU A 189 -0.73 -17.72 -11.86
CA LEU A 189 -0.38 -17.77 -10.43
C LEU A 189 -1.48 -17.22 -9.50
N PRO A 190 -2.07 -16.02 -9.77
CA PRO A 190 -3.15 -15.52 -8.92
C PRO A 190 -4.38 -16.44 -8.88
N ALA A 191 -4.73 -17.05 -10.01
CA ALA A 191 -5.84 -18.01 -10.07
C ALA A 191 -5.54 -19.26 -9.24
N SER A 192 -4.30 -19.77 -9.29
CA SER A 192 -3.85 -20.91 -8.49
C SER A 192 -3.90 -20.59 -6.99
N LEU A 193 -3.42 -19.40 -6.55
CA LEU A 193 -3.47 -18.98 -5.16
C LEU A 193 -4.91 -18.86 -4.64
N LEU A 194 -5.78 -18.18 -5.40
CA LEU A 194 -7.17 -17.99 -4.99
C LEU A 194 -7.93 -19.33 -4.98
N SER A 195 -7.66 -20.23 -5.92
CA SER A 195 -8.23 -21.59 -5.94
C SER A 195 -7.75 -22.42 -4.74
N ASP A 196 -6.48 -22.30 -4.32
CA ASP A 196 -5.98 -22.97 -3.10
C ASP A 196 -6.73 -22.52 -1.85
N LEU A 197 -7.06 -21.20 -1.74
CA LEU A 197 -7.88 -20.68 -0.63
C LEU A 197 -9.29 -21.30 -0.61
N TYR A 198 -9.93 -21.47 -1.78
CA TYR A 198 -11.24 -22.14 -1.87
C TYR A 198 -11.13 -23.62 -1.50
N ASN A 199 -10.16 -24.33 -2.04
CA ASN A 199 -9.98 -25.76 -1.82
C ASN A 199 -9.69 -26.12 -0.36
N ARG A 200 -9.01 -25.22 0.38
CA ARG A 200 -8.70 -25.37 1.80
C ARG A 200 -9.79 -24.82 2.73
N ASN A 201 -10.86 -24.23 2.22
CA ASN A 201 -11.85 -23.50 3.02
C ASN A 201 -11.22 -22.30 3.77
N TRP A 202 -10.20 -21.67 3.21
CA TRP A 202 -9.46 -20.55 3.81
C TRP A 202 -9.95 -19.17 3.32
N THR A 203 -11.05 -19.10 2.61
CA THR A 203 -11.61 -17.86 2.06
C THR A 203 -11.92 -16.80 3.12
N ALA A 204 -12.38 -17.23 4.31
CA ALA A 204 -12.74 -16.33 5.42
C ALA A 204 -11.60 -16.10 6.44
N ILE A 205 -10.43 -16.75 6.28
CA ILE A 205 -9.30 -16.60 7.21
C ILE A 205 -8.84 -15.13 7.28
N GLY A 206 -8.42 -14.69 8.47
CA GLY A 206 -7.91 -13.36 8.73
C GLY A 206 -8.96 -12.25 8.77
N GLN A 207 -10.26 -12.63 8.77
CA GLN A 207 -11.35 -11.66 8.98
C GLN A 207 -11.29 -11.04 10.38
N ASN A 208 -11.66 -9.78 10.48
CA ASN A 208 -11.72 -9.03 11.73
C ASN A 208 -12.72 -7.86 11.62
N ASP A 209 -12.95 -7.14 12.74
CA ASP A 209 -13.93 -6.07 12.83
C ASP A 209 -13.32 -4.67 12.62
N ILE A 210 -12.05 -4.59 12.20
CA ILE A 210 -11.40 -3.31 11.91
C ILE A 210 -11.97 -2.73 10.62
N ALA A 211 -12.56 -1.55 10.72
CA ALA A 211 -13.14 -0.86 9.56
C ALA A 211 -12.06 -0.31 8.62
N CYS A 212 -12.40 -0.16 7.35
CA CYS A 212 -11.55 0.57 6.40
C CYS A 212 -11.45 2.04 6.79
N LEU A 213 -10.26 2.63 6.62
CA LEU A 213 -10.00 4.04 6.88
C LEU A 213 -10.91 4.91 5.98
N PRO A 214 -11.69 5.83 6.55
CA PRO A 214 -12.50 6.76 5.75
C PRO A 214 -11.60 7.81 5.07
N GLU A 215 -12.18 8.61 4.18
CA GLU A 215 -11.51 9.85 3.75
C GLU A 215 -11.29 10.75 4.97
N LEU A 216 -10.05 11.20 5.18
CA LEU A 216 -9.71 12.08 6.27
C LEU A 216 -9.82 13.53 5.80
N GLU A 217 -10.68 14.30 6.43
CA GLU A 217 -10.80 15.72 6.16
C GLU A 217 -9.52 16.41 6.66
N ALA A 218 -8.87 17.22 5.80
CA ALA A 218 -7.51 17.71 6.03
C ALA A 218 -7.40 18.65 7.25
N GLU A 219 -8.41 19.51 7.48
CA GLU A 219 -8.40 20.39 8.65
C GLU A 219 -8.61 19.62 9.96
N ALA A 220 -9.50 18.61 9.96
CA ALA A 220 -9.73 17.75 11.11
C ALA A 220 -8.47 16.94 11.46
N LEU A 221 -7.80 16.38 10.42
CA LEU A 221 -6.54 15.67 10.59
C LEU A 221 -5.44 16.59 11.16
N ASN A 222 -5.32 17.79 10.63
CA ASN A 222 -4.33 18.76 11.12
C ASN A 222 -4.62 19.19 12.57
N ARG A 223 -5.90 19.37 12.96
CA ARG A 223 -6.30 19.63 14.35
C ARG A 223 -5.94 18.47 15.27
N GLN A 224 -6.24 17.23 14.88
CA GLN A 224 -5.91 16.05 15.66
C GLN A 224 -4.39 15.94 15.85
N MET A 225 -3.62 16.06 14.76
CA MET A 225 -2.15 16.02 14.83
C MET A 225 -1.52 17.16 15.65
N ARG A 226 -2.21 18.27 15.89
CA ARG A 226 -1.73 19.35 16.80
C ARG A 226 -1.97 19.04 18.26
N ASN A 227 -3.02 18.31 18.58
CA ASN A 227 -3.49 18.06 19.95
C ASN A 227 -2.93 16.78 20.55
N GLU A 228 -2.34 15.91 19.75
CA GLU A 228 -1.77 14.62 20.16
C GLU A 228 -0.24 14.67 20.21
N ASP A 229 0.38 13.71 20.90
CA ASP A 229 1.79 13.42 20.69
C ASP A 229 2.02 12.95 19.26
N LEU A 230 2.58 13.83 18.43
CA LEU A 230 2.85 13.57 17.02
C LEU A 230 3.71 12.32 16.80
N THR A 231 4.62 12.02 17.71
CA THR A 231 5.47 10.84 17.63
C THR A 231 4.67 9.57 17.84
N ALA A 232 3.81 9.57 18.86
CA ALA A 232 2.90 8.46 19.14
C ALA A 232 1.90 8.27 17.97
N PHE A 233 1.28 9.35 17.50
CA PHE A 233 0.37 9.29 16.35
C PHE A 233 1.04 8.71 15.08
N CYS A 234 2.28 9.08 14.79
CA CYS A 234 3.00 8.56 13.64
C CYS A 234 3.32 7.06 13.76
N ARG A 235 3.46 6.52 14.97
CA ARG A 235 3.78 5.11 15.22
C ARG A 235 2.56 4.21 15.34
N THR A 236 1.50 4.72 15.95
CA THR A 236 0.25 4.00 16.23
C THR A 236 -0.95 4.89 15.93
N PRO A 237 -1.19 5.19 14.63
CA PRO A 237 -2.23 6.14 14.26
C PRO A 237 -3.62 5.60 14.58
N CYS A 238 -4.41 6.45 15.26
CA CYS A 238 -5.82 6.24 15.47
C CYS A 238 -6.60 7.44 14.89
N TRP A 239 -7.73 7.20 14.28
CA TRP A 239 -8.62 8.25 13.86
C TRP A 239 -9.84 8.29 14.77
N LEU A 240 -10.07 9.44 15.41
CA LEU A 240 -11.15 9.60 16.40
C LEU A 240 -11.16 8.46 17.46
N GLY A 241 -9.99 8.11 17.98
CA GLY A 241 -9.80 7.07 19.00
C GLY A 241 -9.99 5.63 18.53
N ARG A 242 -10.02 5.38 17.21
CA ARG A 242 -10.20 4.03 16.64
C ARG A 242 -9.09 3.66 15.68
N CYS A 243 -8.75 2.37 15.64
CA CYS A 243 -7.88 1.79 14.63
C CYS A 243 -8.64 1.55 13.32
N PHE A 244 -7.94 1.66 12.19
CA PHE A 244 -8.50 1.45 10.85
C PHE A 244 -7.54 0.66 9.96
N GLU A 245 -8.08 0.00 8.96
CA GLU A 245 -7.34 -0.63 7.88
C GLU A 245 -7.24 0.32 6.68
N SER A 246 -6.02 0.66 6.25
CA SER A 246 -5.74 1.57 5.13
C SER A 246 -5.24 0.85 3.87
N THR A 247 -5.45 -0.46 3.75
CA THR A 247 -5.02 -1.26 2.59
C THR A 247 -5.77 -0.89 1.30
N PRO A 248 -5.39 -1.46 0.13
CA PRO A 248 -6.17 -1.36 -1.10
C PRO A 248 -7.66 -1.66 -0.92
N LEU A 249 -8.03 -2.46 0.08
CA LEU A 249 -9.43 -2.75 0.41
C LEU A 249 -10.24 -1.48 0.66
N ALA A 250 -9.66 -0.47 1.33
CA ALA A 250 -10.35 0.80 1.59
C ALA A 250 -10.76 1.51 0.29
N ARG A 251 -9.95 1.38 -0.78
CA ARG A 251 -10.19 2.01 -2.09
C ARG A 251 -11.13 1.21 -2.98
N GLN A 252 -11.15 -0.13 -2.85
CA GLN A 252 -11.91 -1.04 -3.73
C GLN A 252 -13.21 -1.57 -3.11
N ARG A 253 -13.56 -1.18 -1.89
CA ARG A 253 -14.73 -1.69 -1.16
C ARG A 253 -16.07 -1.49 -1.88
N SER A 254 -16.18 -0.49 -2.76
CA SER A 254 -17.38 -0.22 -3.55
C SER A 254 -17.47 -1.05 -4.84
N HIS A 255 -16.41 -1.81 -5.21
CA HIS A 255 -16.48 -2.69 -6.37
C HIS A 255 -17.47 -3.83 -6.10
N PRO A 256 -18.42 -4.13 -7.02
CA PRO A 256 -19.51 -5.10 -6.75
C PRO A 256 -19.00 -6.48 -6.29
N LEU A 257 -17.94 -7.00 -6.91
CA LEU A 257 -17.31 -8.26 -6.49
C LEU A 257 -16.82 -8.17 -5.05
N ILE A 258 -16.12 -7.09 -4.68
CA ILE A 258 -15.55 -6.93 -3.33
C ILE A 258 -16.66 -6.75 -2.29
N ALA A 259 -17.66 -5.92 -2.56
CA ALA A 259 -18.81 -5.75 -1.68
C ALA A 259 -19.55 -7.08 -1.41
N GLY A 260 -19.76 -7.88 -2.46
CA GLY A 260 -20.37 -9.21 -2.33
C GLY A 260 -19.53 -10.19 -1.50
N LEU A 261 -18.22 -10.23 -1.75
CA LEU A 261 -17.31 -11.11 -1.00
C LEU A 261 -17.08 -10.64 0.45
N GLN A 262 -17.04 -9.33 0.70
CA GLN A 262 -16.97 -8.80 2.07
C GLN A 262 -18.21 -9.14 2.90
N ASN A 263 -19.41 -9.10 2.29
CA ASN A 263 -20.64 -9.54 2.98
C ASN A 263 -20.61 -11.01 3.35
N ARG A 264 -19.90 -11.84 2.58
CA ARG A 264 -19.81 -13.29 2.81
C ARG A 264 -18.64 -13.70 3.69
N TYR A 265 -17.45 -13.10 3.50
CA TYR A 265 -16.18 -13.53 4.09
C TYR A 265 -15.50 -12.45 4.95
N GLY A 266 -16.13 -11.29 5.13
CA GLY A 266 -15.50 -10.16 5.82
C GLY A 266 -14.28 -9.60 5.08
N ASN A 267 -13.42 -8.89 5.77
CA ASN A 267 -12.12 -8.41 5.27
C ASN A 267 -11.03 -9.50 5.32
N SER A 268 -11.30 -10.62 4.69
CA SER A 268 -10.51 -11.86 4.74
C SER A 268 -9.32 -11.89 3.77
N LEU A 269 -8.57 -12.98 3.77
CA LEU A 269 -7.49 -13.28 2.81
C LEU A 269 -7.97 -13.17 1.37
N MET A 270 -9.10 -13.83 1.04
CA MET A 270 -9.67 -13.83 -0.31
C MET A 270 -9.91 -12.41 -0.81
N VAL A 271 -10.53 -11.58 0.02
CA VAL A 271 -10.85 -10.20 -0.33
C VAL A 271 -9.59 -9.37 -0.51
N ARG A 272 -8.61 -9.50 0.40
CA ARG A 272 -7.35 -8.72 0.32
C ARG A 272 -6.48 -9.09 -0.88
N PHE A 273 -6.36 -10.37 -1.23
CA PHE A 273 -5.64 -10.76 -2.44
C PHE A 273 -6.35 -10.27 -3.72
N LEU A 274 -7.69 -10.36 -3.76
CA LEU A 274 -8.47 -9.89 -4.91
C LEU A 274 -8.38 -8.39 -5.12
N VAL A 275 -8.37 -7.56 -4.06
CA VAL A 275 -8.25 -6.11 -4.25
C VAL A 275 -6.92 -5.70 -4.88
N CYS A 276 -5.83 -6.43 -4.63
CA CYS A 276 -4.56 -6.19 -5.32
C CYS A 276 -4.69 -6.45 -6.83
N LEU A 277 -5.33 -7.55 -7.23
CA LEU A 277 -5.56 -7.86 -8.65
C LEU A 277 -6.49 -6.85 -9.33
N LEU A 278 -7.54 -6.41 -8.63
CA LEU A 278 -8.45 -5.38 -9.13
C LEU A 278 -7.74 -4.05 -9.32
N GLU A 279 -6.84 -3.67 -8.40
CA GLU A 279 -6.04 -2.46 -8.58
C GLU A 279 -5.11 -2.56 -9.78
N VAL A 280 -4.40 -3.68 -9.95
CA VAL A 280 -3.57 -3.92 -11.13
C VAL A 280 -4.39 -3.75 -12.42
N ALA A 281 -5.55 -4.40 -12.50
CA ALA A 281 -6.43 -4.32 -13.67
C ALA A 281 -7.05 -2.93 -13.89
N ALA A 282 -7.37 -2.20 -12.82
CA ALA A 282 -7.94 -0.86 -12.89
C ALA A 282 -6.90 0.20 -13.25
N ILE A 283 -5.68 0.09 -12.71
CA ILE A 283 -4.60 1.04 -12.95
C ILE A 283 -4.14 0.98 -14.41
N THR A 284 -3.92 -0.21 -14.99
CA THR A 284 -3.55 -0.33 -16.40
C THR A 284 -4.56 0.38 -17.31
N ARG A 285 -5.86 0.25 -17.02
CA ARG A 285 -6.91 0.97 -17.76
C ARG A 285 -6.87 2.49 -17.53
N ARG A 286 -6.55 2.96 -16.32
CA ARG A 286 -6.44 4.40 -16.04
C ARG A 286 -5.24 5.01 -16.74
N LEU A 287 -4.10 4.33 -16.73
CA LEU A 287 -2.89 4.77 -17.42
C LEU A 287 -3.13 4.95 -18.93
N SER A 288 -3.83 3.99 -19.57
CA SER A 288 -4.12 4.06 -21.02
C SER A 288 -5.18 5.11 -21.39
N ARG A 289 -5.93 5.65 -20.43
CA ARG A 289 -6.98 6.66 -20.64
C ARG A 289 -6.63 8.02 -20.07
N PHE A 290 -5.40 8.22 -19.66
CA PHE A 290 -4.97 9.49 -19.11
C PHE A 290 -5.05 10.59 -20.17
N ASP A 291 -5.83 11.60 -19.88
CA ASP A 291 -6.11 12.76 -20.73
C ASP A 291 -5.75 14.10 -20.05
N GLY A 292 -5.00 14.04 -18.93
CA GLY A 292 -4.64 15.22 -18.16
C GLY A 292 -5.75 15.78 -17.27
N GLN A 293 -6.88 15.04 -17.09
CA GLN A 293 -7.97 15.51 -16.24
C GLN A 293 -7.53 15.67 -14.79
N LYS A 294 -8.10 16.70 -14.13
CA LYS A 294 -7.80 17.09 -12.76
C LYS A 294 -8.11 15.97 -11.77
N VAL A 295 -7.14 15.64 -10.93
CA VAL A 295 -7.35 14.78 -9.77
C VAL A 295 -7.82 15.63 -8.58
N LYS A 296 -8.71 15.08 -7.75
CA LYS A 296 -9.09 15.73 -6.48
C LYS A 296 -7.86 15.82 -5.59
N GLN A 297 -7.32 17.00 -5.45
CA GLN A 297 -6.18 17.26 -4.55
C GLN A 297 -6.66 17.29 -3.10
N ILE A 298 -5.96 16.55 -2.25
CA ILE A 298 -6.19 16.53 -0.81
C ILE A 298 -4.97 17.18 -0.13
N PHE A 299 -4.80 18.47 -0.35
CA PHE A 299 -3.94 19.28 0.49
C PHE A 299 -4.69 20.55 0.92
N THR A 300 -4.45 20.99 2.12
CA THR A 300 -4.97 22.26 2.62
C THR A 300 -3.88 23.31 2.44
N PRO A 301 -4.18 24.47 1.83
CA PRO A 301 -3.25 25.59 1.83
C PRO A 301 -2.79 25.85 3.25
N GLY A 302 -1.47 25.89 3.45
CA GLY A 302 -0.89 26.02 4.79
C GLY A 302 -1.20 27.38 5.41
N ILE A 303 -1.43 27.39 6.71
CA ILE A 303 -1.48 28.61 7.52
C ILE A 303 -0.22 28.61 8.40
N GLY A 304 0.56 29.67 8.35
CA GLY A 304 1.72 29.85 9.25
C GLY A 304 2.89 28.89 8.98
N GLY A 305 3.16 28.53 7.71
CA GLY A 305 4.29 27.68 7.36
C GLY A 305 4.08 26.18 7.63
N ILE A 306 2.85 25.75 7.89
CA ILE A 306 2.50 24.32 8.06
C ILE A 306 1.90 23.78 6.78
N GLY A 307 2.41 22.64 6.30
CA GLY A 307 1.86 21.90 5.16
C GLY A 307 1.49 20.48 5.54
N LEU A 308 0.32 20.04 5.07
CA LEU A 308 -0.21 18.69 5.23
C LEU A 308 -0.59 18.15 3.87
N ALA A 309 -0.18 16.93 3.58
CA ALA A 309 -0.50 16.23 2.35
C ALA A 309 -0.93 14.79 2.62
N GLN A 310 -1.87 14.29 1.84
CA GLN A 310 -2.37 12.94 1.86
C GLN A 310 -2.24 12.34 0.46
N VAL A 311 -1.59 11.18 0.32
CA VAL A 311 -1.37 10.48 -0.95
C VAL A 311 -1.72 9.01 -0.80
N GLN A 312 -2.48 8.47 -1.73
CA GLN A 312 -2.80 7.04 -1.79
C GLN A 312 -1.62 6.28 -2.40
N ALA A 313 -0.77 5.72 -1.55
CA ALA A 313 0.33 4.85 -1.97
C ALA A 313 -0.15 3.41 -2.19
N ALA A 314 0.71 2.53 -2.69
CA ALA A 314 0.37 1.13 -2.97
C ALA A 314 -0.29 0.42 -1.78
N ARG A 315 0.20 0.62 -0.57
CA ARG A 315 -0.25 -0.05 0.65
C ARG A 315 -1.29 0.73 1.46
N GLY A 316 -1.75 1.89 0.95
CA GLY A 316 -2.77 2.72 1.59
C GLY A 316 -2.37 4.19 1.74
N LEU A 317 -3.01 4.89 2.68
CA LEU A 317 -2.85 6.32 2.89
C LEU A 317 -1.51 6.67 3.51
N LEU A 318 -0.74 7.48 2.80
CA LEU A 318 0.49 8.13 3.23
C LEU A 318 0.18 9.58 3.59
N ILE A 319 0.63 10.03 4.77
CA ILE A 319 0.45 11.39 5.22
C ILE A 319 1.83 12.01 5.48
N HIS A 320 2.07 13.19 4.91
CA HIS A 320 3.20 14.05 5.25
C HIS A 320 2.71 15.35 5.89
N ARG A 321 3.29 15.72 7.01
CA ARG A 321 3.09 17.01 7.65
C ARG A 321 4.45 17.64 7.95
N LEU A 322 4.63 18.88 7.56
CA LEU A 322 5.83 19.63 7.86
C LEU A 322 5.48 21.03 8.39
N GLU A 323 6.40 21.58 9.16
CA GLU A 323 6.38 22.97 9.62
C GLU A 323 7.68 23.65 9.20
N LEU A 324 7.55 24.79 8.50
CA LEU A 324 8.67 25.65 8.13
C LEU A 324 8.80 26.83 9.11
N ARG A 325 10.03 27.08 9.58
CA ARG A 325 10.40 28.31 10.31
C ARG A 325 11.64 28.91 9.64
N HIS A 326 11.58 30.18 9.33
CA HIS A 326 12.66 30.88 8.63
C HIS A 326 13.14 30.16 7.34
N GLY A 327 12.18 29.63 6.56
CA GLY A 327 12.46 28.93 5.30
C GLY A 327 13.09 27.53 5.45
N ARG A 328 13.15 26.99 6.67
CA ARG A 328 13.72 25.65 6.95
C ARG A 328 12.73 24.78 7.69
N VAL A 329 12.86 23.47 7.50
CA VAL A 329 12.05 22.47 8.19
C VAL A 329 12.36 22.49 9.68
N TYR A 330 11.38 22.90 10.47
CA TYR A 330 11.41 22.84 11.93
C TYR A 330 10.91 21.49 12.47
N ASP A 331 9.82 20.97 11.90
CA ASP A 331 9.27 19.65 12.21
C ASP A 331 8.85 18.96 10.92
N TYR A 332 9.03 17.63 10.86
CA TYR A 332 8.60 16.79 9.73
C TYR A 332 8.07 15.46 10.24
N ARG A 333 6.85 15.13 9.86
CA ARG A 333 6.15 13.92 10.30
C ARG A 333 5.63 13.13 9.11
N ILE A 334 5.75 11.81 9.19
CA ILE A 334 5.24 10.88 8.18
C ILE A 334 4.42 9.81 8.90
N VAL A 335 3.17 9.64 8.48
CA VAL A 335 2.34 8.48 8.84
C VAL A 335 2.27 7.57 7.62
N ALA A 336 2.94 6.43 7.68
CA ALA A 336 2.97 5.49 6.58
C ALA A 336 1.78 4.52 6.65
N PRO A 337 1.33 3.96 5.49
CA PRO A 337 0.26 2.95 5.48
C PRO A 337 0.52 1.76 6.39
N THR A 338 1.77 1.33 6.53
CA THR A 338 2.16 0.21 7.40
C THR A 338 1.80 0.47 8.85
N GLU A 339 1.89 1.71 9.34
CA GLU A 339 1.56 2.03 10.73
C GLU A 339 0.06 1.87 11.01
N TRP A 340 -0.81 2.20 10.04
CA TRP A 340 -2.24 1.92 10.11
C TRP A 340 -2.52 0.42 10.11
N ASN A 341 -1.95 -0.30 9.12
CA ASN A 341 -2.30 -1.69 8.83
C ASN A 341 -1.71 -2.68 9.84
N PHE A 342 -0.52 -2.37 10.38
CA PHE A 342 0.20 -3.17 11.39
C PHE A 342 0.17 -2.50 12.77
N HIS A 343 -0.87 -1.72 13.05
CA HIS A 343 -1.14 -1.19 14.38
C HIS A 343 -1.27 -2.34 15.40
N PRO A 344 -0.73 -2.21 16.64
CA PRO A 344 -0.82 -3.28 17.65
C PRO A 344 -2.22 -3.83 17.92
N GLU A 345 -3.25 -2.99 17.75
CA GLU A 345 -4.67 -3.35 17.88
C GLU A 345 -5.43 -3.34 16.55
N GLY A 346 -4.70 -3.22 15.42
CA GLY A 346 -5.26 -3.05 14.08
C GLY A 346 -5.59 -4.36 13.37
N ALA A 347 -5.79 -4.24 12.04
CA ALA A 347 -6.32 -5.32 11.20
C ALA A 347 -5.46 -6.59 11.23
N VAL A 348 -4.13 -6.48 11.15
CA VAL A 348 -3.25 -7.65 11.20
C VAL A 348 -3.30 -8.32 12.57
N ALA A 349 -3.15 -7.56 13.67
CA ALA A 349 -3.18 -8.11 15.02
C ALA A 349 -4.52 -8.82 15.33
N GLN A 350 -5.65 -8.20 14.96
CA GLN A 350 -6.97 -8.79 15.16
C GLN A 350 -7.22 -10.00 14.28
N GLY A 351 -6.75 -9.96 13.02
CA GLY A 351 -6.87 -11.09 12.11
C GLY A 351 -6.03 -12.29 12.56
N LEU A 352 -4.81 -12.05 13.05
CA LEU A 352 -3.93 -13.11 13.59
C LEU A 352 -4.52 -13.79 14.84
N LYS A 353 -5.13 -13.01 15.76
CA LYS A 353 -5.77 -13.57 16.97
C LYS A 353 -6.93 -14.52 16.69
N ARG A 354 -7.51 -14.46 15.50
CA ARG A 354 -8.64 -15.31 15.07
C ARG A 354 -8.23 -16.52 14.24
N LEU A 355 -6.92 -16.74 14.08
CA LEU A 355 -6.44 -17.90 13.34
C LEU A 355 -6.62 -19.18 14.12
N GLU A 356 -7.07 -20.23 13.44
CA GLU A 356 -7.21 -21.57 13.94
C GLU A 356 -6.83 -22.56 12.84
N ALA A 357 -5.97 -23.52 13.14
CA ALA A 357 -5.45 -24.48 12.20
C ALA A 357 -5.30 -25.86 12.86
N GLU A 358 -5.18 -26.89 12.03
CA GLU A 358 -5.04 -28.28 12.50
C GLU A 358 -3.71 -28.52 13.24
N ASP A 359 -2.67 -27.80 12.86
CA ASP A 359 -1.34 -27.91 13.41
C ASP A 359 -0.57 -26.57 13.35
N PRO A 360 0.57 -26.44 14.07
CA PRO A 360 1.38 -25.21 14.07
C PRO A 360 1.94 -24.81 12.70
N ASN A 361 2.19 -25.74 11.76
CA ASN A 361 2.68 -25.41 10.44
C ASN A 361 1.58 -24.79 9.57
N ALA A 362 0.37 -25.34 9.65
CA ALA A 362 -0.81 -24.76 9.00
C ALA A 362 -1.13 -23.38 9.57
N LEU A 363 -1.02 -23.19 10.90
CA LEU A 363 -1.18 -21.90 11.56
C LEU A 363 -0.14 -20.88 11.07
N ARG A 364 1.14 -21.28 10.98
CA ARG A 364 2.20 -20.43 10.43
C ARG A 364 1.86 -20.01 9.00
N ARG A 365 1.44 -20.94 8.16
CA ARG A 365 1.08 -20.65 6.77
C ARG A 365 -0.09 -19.67 6.67
N GLN A 366 -1.14 -19.83 7.49
CA GLN A 366 -2.26 -18.89 7.56
C GLN A 366 -1.78 -17.48 7.99
N ALA A 367 -0.91 -17.40 8.98
CA ALA A 367 -0.34 -16.13 9.44
C ALA A 367 0.50 -15.44 8.35
N GLU A 368 1.37 -16.19 7.66
CA GLU A 368 2.18 -15.68 6.55
C GLU A 368 1.30 -15.19 5.39
N LEU A 369 0.24 -15.93 5.04
CA LEU A 369 -0.73 -15.48 4.04
C LEU A 369 -1.40 -14.16 4.44
N LEU A 370 -1.82 -14.02 5.70
CA LEU A 370 -2.44 -12.78 6.19
C LEU A 370 -1.47 -11.60 6.14
N ILE A 371 -0.24 -11.79 6.60
CA ILE A 371 0.80 -10.74 6.58
C ILE A 371 1.09 -10.32 5.14
N ASN A 372 1.24 -11.27 4.21
CA ASN A 372 1.49 -10.99 2.80
C ASN A 372 0.27 -10.36 2.09
N ALA A 373 -0.96 -10.70 2.47
CA ALA A 373 -2.17 -10.08 1.91
C ALA A 373 -2.33 -8.61 2.33
N VAL A 374 -1.79 -8.21 3.49
CA VAL A 374 -1.78 -6.81 3.98
C VAL A 374 -0.52 -6.07 3.52
N ASP A 375 0.58 -6.78 3.27
CA ASP A 375 1.81 -6.33 2.64
C ASP A 375 2.54 -5.18 3.37
N PRO A 376 3.40 -5.46 4.37
CA PRO A 376 4.20 -4.42 4.99
C PRO A 376 5.27 -3.89 4.02
N CYS A 377 5.54 -2.58 4.04
CA CYS A 377 6.60 -1.97 3.22
C CYS A 377 8.03 -2.24 3.72
N VAL A 378 8.18 -3.00 4.78
CA VAL A 378 9.45 -3.41 5.39
C VAL A 378 9.45 -4.92 5.63
N ARG A 379 10.60 -5.50 5.89
CA ARG A 379 10.69 -6.91 6.28
C ARG A 379 9.87 -7.17 7.54
N TYR A 380 9.35 -8.38 7.68
CA TYR A 380 8.72 -8.83 8.91
C TYR A 380 9.41 -10.08 9.47
N ASN A 381 9.33 -10.24 10.78
CA ASN A 381 9.75 -11.44 11.49
C ASN A 381 8.53 -12.01 12.19
N LEU A 382 8.17 -13.26 11.88
CA LEU A 382 7.08 -13.99 12.50
C LEU A 382 7.64 -15.08 13.42
N THR A 383 7.33 -14.98 14.73
CA THR A 383 7.64 -15.98 15.73
C THR A 383 6.35 -16.64 16.22
N LEU A 384 6.30 -17.97 16.18
CA LEU A 384 5.22 -18.74 16.82
C LEU A 384 5.75 -19.35 18.11
N THR A 385 5.00 -19.16 19.19
CA THR A 385 5.34 -19.66 20.52
C THR A 385 4.19 -20.53 21.05
N ASP A 386 4.50 -21.77 21.43
CA ASP A 386 3.52 -22.66 22.04
C ASP A 386 3.39 -22.32 23.53
N SER A 387 2.20 -21.88 23.95
CA SER A 387 1.90 -21.50 25.33
C SER A 387 2.02 -22.65 26.31
N ASP A 388 1.91 -23.91 25.86
CA ASP A 388 2.07 -25.09 26.75
C ASP A 388 3.55 -25.42 27.01
N SER A 389 4.48 -24.93 26.20
CA SER A 389 5.92 -25.12 26.40
C SER A 389 6.50 -24.17 27.45
N GLU A 390 5.92 -22.99 27.65
CA GLU A 390 6.38 -22.04 28.70
C GLU A 390 6.05 -22.48 30.11
N THR A 391 4.94 -23.20 30.31
CA THR A 391 4.55 -23.72 31.62
C THR A 391 5.45 -24.86 32.11
N LYS A 392 6.19 -25.53 31.21
CA LYS A 392 7.11 -26.64 31.60
C LYS A 392 8.50 -26.16 32.05
N ASN A 393 8.86 -24.90 31.83
CA ASN A 393 10.16 -24.37 32.28
C ASN A 393 10.14 -23.72 33.67
N TYR A 394 9.01 -23.69 34.35
CA TYR A 394 8.83 -23.14 35.71
C TYR A 394 8.28 -24.16 36.71
N ALA A 395 8.29 -25.46 36.38
CA ALA A 395 7.86 -26.54 37.30
C ALA A 395 9.05 -27.37 37.80
#